data_cae787df788994b2dbd34954d6fdcfe9
#
_entry.id   cae787df788994b2dbd34954d6fdcfe9
#
_cell.length_a   1.000
_cell.length_b   1.000
_cell.length_c   1.000
_cell.angle_alpha   90.00
_cell.angle_beta   90.00
_cell.angle_gamma   90.00
#
_symmetry.space_group_name_H-M   'P 1'
#
loop_
_entity.id
_entity.type
_entity.pdbx_description
1 polymer ?
#
loop_
_entity_poly.entity_id
_entity_poly.type
_entity_poly.pdbx_seq_one_letter_code
_entity_poly.pdbx_strand_id
1 'polypeptide(L)'
;MPSLSAADHSVSPPKIHIPRDYNAAYDLIERNLSAGRASKVAFLEDRGRYTFGELAERVNRFGSGLQAMGLAMEHRVLLALTDTIDFPTAFLGAIKAGIIPVAVNTLLTSRDYEYMLFDSRARALIVSEQLLAQFAPLLPNHPFLKHVIVSSGGASGHKAFRDVLAKGLPEFSPAPTTCDDPCF
;
A
#
# COMPACT_ATOMS: atom_id res chain seq x y z
N MET A 1 8.01 5.74 18.14
CA MET A 1 8.21 4.92 16.92
C MET A 1 8.01 3.47 17.27
N PRO A 2 7.35 2.64 16.43
CA PRO A 2 7.27 1.21 16.66
C PRO A 2 8.64 0.56 16.74
N SER A 3 8.74 -0.55 17.44
CA SER A 3 9.96 -1.34 17.50
C SER A 3 10.09 -2.22 16.25
N LEU A 4 11.34 -2.59 15.88
CA LEU A 4 11.59 -3.52 14.79
C LEU A 4 11.51 -4.96 15.27
N SER A 5 11.15 -5.89 14.39
CA SER A 5 11.24 -7.31 14.66
C SER A 5 12.70 -7.79 14.73
N ALA A 6 12.94 -8.89 15.43
CA ALA A 6 14.26 -9.51 15.55
C ALA A 6 14.20 -11.01 15.25
N ALA A 7 15.31 -11.56 14.76
CA ALA A 7 15.47 -12.99 14.55
C ALA A 7 16.63 -13.52 15.40
N ASP A 8 16.36 -14.55 16.19
CA ASP A 8 17.39 -15.32 16.90
C ASP A 8 17.86 -16.46 16.00
N HIS A 9 19.08 -16.31 15.46
CA HIS A 9 19.72 -17.29 14.59
C HIS A 9 20.58 -18.31 15.36
N SER A 10 20.60 -18.26 16.69
CA SER A 10 21.30 -19.26 17.52
C SER A 10 20.59 -20.61 17.53
N VAL A 11 19.33 -20.65 17.10
CA VAL A 11 18.50 -21.85 16.98
C VAL A 11 18.07 -22.08 15.54
N SER A 12 17.73 -23.34 15.19
CA SER A 12 17.25 -23.70 13.85
C SER A 12 15.88 -24.41 13.96
N PRO A 13 14.82 -23.95 13.30
CA PRO A 13 14.74 -22.69 12.52
C PRO A 13 14.89 -21.44 13.39
N PRO A 14 15.28 -20.29 12.84
CA PRO A 14 15.41 -19.06 13.59
C PRO A 14 14.10 -18.67 14.30
N LYS A 15 14.21 -18.26 15.56
CA LYS A 15 13.06 -17.80 16.32
C LYS A 15 12.81 -16.32 16.03
N ILE A 16 11.64 -16.00 15.51
CA ILE A 16 11.25 -14.61 15.20
C ILE A 16 10.56 -14.02 16.41
N HIS A 17 10.96 -12.81 16.78
CA HIS A 17 10.32 -11.99 17.80
C HIS A 17 9.73 -10.75 17.16
N ILE A 18 8.41 -10.59 17.26
CA ILE A 18 7.67 -9.39 16.82
C ILE A 18 7.21 -8.67 18.08
N PRO A 19 7.61 -7.42 18.29
CA PRO A 19 7.19 -6.65 19.47
C PRO A 19 5.69 -6.30 19.41
N ARG A 20 5.10 -5.99 20.57
CA ARG A 20 3.67 -5.64 20.64
C ARG A 20 3.33 -4.43 19.77
N ASP A 21 4.08 -3.33 19.94
CA ASP A 21 3.93 -2.11 19.14
C ASP A 21 4.69 -2.30 17.82
N TYR A 22 3.97 -2.65 16.78
CA TYR A 22 4.56 -3.07 15.52
C TYR A 22 3.78 -2.53 14.32
N ASN A 23 4.52 -2.04 13.32
CA ASN A 23 3.98 -1.71 12.00
C ASN A 23 4.88 -2.34 10.93
N ALA A 24 4.34 -3.28 10.19
CA ALA A 24 5.11 -4.10 9.25
C ALA A 24 5.78 -3.25 8.14
N ALA A 25 5.11 -2.24 7.62
CA ALA A 25 5.70 -1.37 6.59
C ALA A 25 6.83 -0.51 7.16
N TYR A 26 6.68 -0.02 8.39
CA TYR A 26 7.75 0.71 9.08
C TYR A 26 8.98 -0.19 9.26
N ASP A 27 8.81 -1.39 9.77
CA ASP A 27 9.91 -2.34 9.96
C ASP A 27 10.64 -2.65 8.65
N LEU A 28 9.92 -3.02 7.59
CA LEU A 28 10.49 -3.36 6.29
C LEU A 28 11.30 -2.21 5.67
N ILE A 29 10.84 -0.97 5.82
CA ILE A 29 11.53 0.21 5.30
C ILE A 29 12.68 0.61 6.22
N GLU A 30 12.41 0.85 7.51
CA GLU A 30 13.37 1.40 8.46
C GLU A 30 14.59 0.50 8.65
N ARG A 31 14.40 -0.81 8.67
CA ARG A 31 15.48 -1.81 8.72
C ARG A 31 16.51 -1.59 7.60
N ASN A 32 16.07 -1.21 6.41
CA ASN A 32 16.95 -0.96 5.28
C ASN A 32 17.63 0.41 5.39
N LEU A 33 16.90 1.43 5.82
CA LEU A 33 17.44 2.78 5.98
C LEU A 33 18.48 2.83 7.11
N SER A 34 18.15 2.29 8.28
CA SER A 34 19.04 2.23 9.44
C SER A 34 20.31 1.39 9.19
N ALA A 35 20.24 0.43 8.26
CA ALA A 35 21.41 -0.35 7.84
C ALA A 35 22.26 0.36 6.75
N GLY A 36 21.99 1.65 6.47
CA GLY A 36 22.75 2.43 5.47
C GLY A 36 22.46 2.06 4.02
N ARG A 37 21.34 1.39 3.73
CA ARG A 37 20.98 0.94 2.38
C ARG A 37 20.06 1.90 1.63
N ALA A 38 19.94 3.15 2.06
CA ALA A 38 19.04 4.13 1.43
C ALA A 38 19.29 4.29 -0.08
N SER A 39 20.54 4.29 -0.53
CA SER A 39 20.93 4.40 -1.94
C SER A 39 20.93 3.07 -2.72
N LYS A 40 20.73 1.93 -2.02
CA LYS A 40 20.66 0.63 -2.69
C LYS A 40 19.35 0.49 -3.43
N VAL A 41 19.40 -0.09 -4.65
CA VAL A 41 18.21 -0.39 -5.46
C VAL A 41 17.34 -1.40 -4.73
N ALA A 42 16.08 -1.05 -4.51
CA ALA A 42 15.04 -1.88 -3.92
C ALA A 42 14.14 -2.51 -4.98
N PHE A 43 13.83 -1.77 -6.04
CA PHE A 43 12.94 -2.20 -7.12
C PHE A 43 13.53 -1.90 -8.50
N LEU A 44 13.31 -2.83 -9.42
CA LEU A 44 13.59 -2.69 -10.84
C LEU A 44 12.28 -2.90 -11.61
N GLU A 45 11.98 -2.01 -12.54
CA GLU A 45 10.88 -2.16 -13.50
C GLU A 45 11.31 -1.59 -14.85
N ASP A 46 10.52 -1.81 -15.89
CA ASP A 46 10.84 -1.36 -17.26
C ASP A 46 11.09 0.15 -17.37
N ARG A 47 10.47 0.95 -16.49
CA ARG A 47 10.58 2.42 -16.49
C ARG A 47 11.74 2.95 -15.66
N GLY A 48 12.39 2.12 -14.84
CA GLY A 48 13.52 2.59 -14.04
C GLY A 48 13.90 1.74 -12.85
N ARG A 49 14.70 2.36 -12.00
CA ARG A 49 15.23 1.80 -10.76
C ARG A 49 14.82 2.68 -9.61
N TYR A 50 14.43 2.06 -8.52
CA TYR A 50 14.02 2.77 -7.30
C TYR A 50 14.84 2.26 -6.13
N THR A 51 15.45 3.18 -5.40
CA THR A 51 16.22 2.90 -4.19
C THR A 51 15.30 2.70 -2.98
N PHE A 52 15.85 2.18 -1.86
CA PHE A 52 15.11 2.10 -0.60
C PHE A 52 14.71 3.48 -0.08
N GLY A 53 15.53 4.52 -0.29
CA GLY A 53 15.20 5.90 0.09
C GLY A 53 14.01 6.45 -0.70
N GLU A 54 14.02 6.26 -2.02
CA GLU A 54 12.90 6.67 -2.90
C GLU A 54 11.61 5.90 -2.58
N LEU A 55 11.72 4.59 -2.32
CA LEU A 55 10.57 3.79 -1.89
C LEU A 55 10.02 4.30 -0.55
N ALA A 56 10.88 4.61 0.42
CA ALA A 56 10.48 5.16 1.72
C ALA A 56 9.71 6.47 1.57
N GLU A 57 10.21 7.40 0.76
CA GLU A 57 9.54 8.66 0.49
C GLU A 57 8.17 8.43 -0.19
N ARG A 58 8.10 7.57 -1.20
CA ARG A 58 6.84 7.22 -1.87
C ARG A 58 5.82 6.62 -0.91
N VAL A 59 6.26 5.70 -0.04
CA VAL A 59 5.43 5.08 1.02
C VAL A 59 4.88 6.13 1.97
N ASN A 60 5.72 7.07 2.41
CA ASN A 60 5.30 8.18 3.28
C ASN A 60 4.26 9.07 2.61
N ARG A 61 4.54 9.51 1.39
CA ARG A 61 3.64 10.36 0.62
C ARG A 61 2.30 9.67 0.33
N PHE A 62 2.34 8.39 -0.03
CA PHE A 62 1.10 7.68 -0.35
C PHE A 62 0.26 7.42 0.91
N GLY A 63 0.86 6.94 2.00
CA GLY A 63 0.18 6.69 3.28
C GLY A 63 -0.47 7.97 3.84
N SER A 64 0.29 9.07 3.90
CA SER A 64 -0.25 10.37 4.34
C SER A 64 -1.31 10.92 3.38
N GLY A 65 -1.15 10.69 2.06
CA GLY A 65 -2.13 11.06 1.05
C GLY A 65 -3.46 10.32 1.23
N LEU A 66 -3.43 9.02 1.56
CA LEU A 66 -4.63 8.25 1.89
C LEU A 66 -5.35 8.81 3.12
N GLN A 67 -4.61 9.14 4.18
CA GLN A 67 -5.20 9.76 5.38
C GLN A 67 -5.83 11.14 5.07
N ALA A 68 -5.13 11.96 4.27
CA ALA A 68 -5.67 13.25 3.83
C ALA A 68 -6.95 13.12 2.99
N MET A 69 -7.20 11.97 2.38
CA MET A 69 -8.45 11.63 1.69
C MET A 69 -9.55 11.11 2.63
N GLY A 70 -9.31 11.06 3.93
CA GLY A 70 -10.28 10.61 4.94
C GLY A 70 -10.29 9.08 5.14
N LEU A 71 -9.27 8.34 4.65
CA LEU A 71 -9.11 6.96 5.04
C LEU A 71 -8.49 6.88 6.44
N ALA A 72 -9.03 6.02 7.26
CA ALA A 72 -8.64 5.83 8.65
C ALA A 72 -8.10 4.41 8.87
N MET A 73 -7.55 4.18 10.05
CA MET A 73 -7.09 2.87 10.48
C MET A 73 -8.20 1.82 10.30
N GLU A 74 -7.84 0.61 9.91
CA GLU A 74 -8.71 -0.52 9.58
C GLU A 74 -9.66 -0.32 8.37
N HIS A 75 -9.66 0.83 7.71
CA HIS A 75 -10.30 0.89 6.40
C HIS A 75 -9.57 -0.03 5.40
N ARG A 76 -10.31 -0.69 4.53
CA ARG A 76 -9.76 -1.51 3.45
C ARG A 76 -9.64 -0.70 2.17
N VAL A 77 -8.56 -0.99 1.43
CA VAL A 77 -8.34 -0.50 0.07
C VAL A 77 -8.05 -1.68 -0.84
N LEU A 78 -8.77 -1.81 -1.95
CA LEU A 78 -8.56 -2.87 -2.92
C LEU A 78 -7.45 -2.45 -3.89
N LEU A 79 -6.44 -3.31 -4.07
CA LEU A 79 -5.32 -3.07 -4.98
C LEU A 79 -5.40 -4.03 -6.18
N ALA A 80 -5.80 -3.51 -7.34
CA ALA A 80 -5.73 -4.21 -8.62
C ALA A 80 -4.63 -3.55 -9.47
N LEU A 81 -3.38 -3.80 -9.11
CA LEU A 81 -2.21 -3.15 -9.67
C LEU A 81 -1.29 -4.16 -10.37
N THR A 82 -0.75 -3.76 -11.50
CA THR A 82 0.33 -4.48 -12.17
C THR A 82 1.66 -4.26 -11.46
N ASP A 83 2.67 -5.08 -11.82
CA ASP A 83 4.00 -5.11 -11.21
C ASP A 83 4.84 -3.86 -11.54
N THR A 84 4.44 -2.74 -10.99
CA THR A 84 5.14 -1.46 -11.06
C THR A 84 5.48 -0.97 -9.65
N ILE A 85 6.32 0.07 -9.54
CA ILE A 85 6.65 0.71 -8.24
C ILE A 85 5.40 1.19 -7.48
N ASP A 86 4.29 1.42 -8.17
CA ASP A 86 3.05 1.87 -7.53
C ASP A 86 2.43 0.78 -6.66
N PHE A 87 2.65 -0.52 -6.99
CA PHE A 87 2.16 -1.62 -6.14
C PHE A 87 2.81 -1.61 -4.75
N PRO A 88 4.14 -1.76 -4.58
CA PRO A 88 4.76 -1.71 -3.25
C PRO A 88 4.57 -0.36 -2.56
N THR A 89 4.48 0.74 -3.30
CA THR A 89 4.16 2.06 -2.75
C THR A 89 2.77 2.07 -2.10
N ALA A 90 1.74 1.57 -2.80
CA ALA A 90 0.37 1.53 -2.30
C ALA A 90 0.22 0.53 -1.15
N PHE A 91 0.80 -0.66 -1.29
CA PHE A 91 0.72 -1.72 -0.30
C PHE A 91 1.37 -1.30 1.03
N LEU A 92 2.64 -0.88 0.99
CA LEU A 92 3.36 -0.46 2.19
C LEU A 92 2.85 0.87 2.73
N GLY A 93 2.42 1.80 1.87
CA GLY A 93 1.85 3.08 2.28
C GLY A 93 0.54 2.91 3.04
N ALA A 94 -0.33 2.00 2.59
CA ALA A 94 -1.56 1.65 3.29
C ALA A 94 -1.23 1.05 4.67
N ILE A 95 -0.38 0.02 4.74
CA ILE A 95 0.02 -0.63 6.01
C ILE A 95 0.65 0.40 6.97
N LYS A 96 1.53 1.27 6.48
CA LYS A 96 2.13 2.32 7.32
C LYS A 96 1.08 3.23 7.94
N ALA A 97 0.01 3.53 7.20
CA ALA A 97 -1.12 4.34 7.66
C ALA A 97 -2.14 3.56 8.52
N GLY A 98 -1.92 2.27 8.80
CA GLY A 98 -2.87 1.40 9.50
C GLY A 98 -4.10 1.02 8.67
N ILE A 99 -4.01 1.24 7.34
CA ILE A 99 -5.05 0.89 6.37
C ILE A 99 -4.72 -0.50 5.82
N ILE A 100 -5.73 -1.34 5.64
CA ILE A 100 -5.58 -2.73 5.20
C ILE A 100 -5.65 -2.81 3.67
N PRO A 101 -4.53 -3.05 2.96
CA PRO A 101 -4.54 -3.29 1.53
C PRO A 101 -4.99 -4.71 1.21
N VAL A 102 -6.01 -4.84 0.36
CA VAL A 102 -6.49 -6.10 -0.18
C VAL A 102 -5.95 -6.25 -1.60
N ALA A 103 -4.82 -6.94 -1.73
CA ALA A 103 -4.22 -7.18 -3.04
C ALA A 103 -4.95 -8.31 -3.78
N VAL A 104 -5.36 -8.04 -5.02
CA VAL A 104 -6.11 -9.01 -5.82
C VAL A 104 -5.37 -9.34 -7.12
N ASN A 105 -5.62 -10.55 -7.63
CA ASN A 105 -5.07 -10.98 -8.91
C ASN A 105 -5.62 -10.10 -10.05
N THR A 106 -4.76 -9.67 -10.96
CA THR A 106 -5.08 -8.80 -12.09
C THR A 106 -5.73 -9.53 -13.28
N LEU A 107 -5.84 -10.84 -13.21
CA LEU A 107 -6.44 -11.70 -14.27
C LEU A 107 -7.88 -12.14 -13.95
N LEU A 108 -8.49 -11.56 -12.93
CA LEU A 108 -9.86 -11.90 -12.52
C LEU A 108 -10.90 -11.23 -13.41
N THR A 109 -12.14 -11.73 -13.34
CA THR A 109 -13.28 -11.16 -14.07
C THR A 109 -13.92 -10.00 -13.29
N SER A 110 -14.72 -9.17 -13.98
CA SER A 110 -15.48 -8.10 -13.31
C SER A 110 -16.38 -8.63 -12.18
N ARG A 111 -16.95 -9.85 -12.34
CA ARG A 111 -17.77 -10.48 -11.31
C ARG A 111 -16.98 -10.83 -10.05
N ASP A 112 -15.75 -11.30 -10.21
CA ASP A 112 -14.87 -11.60 -9.07
C ASP A 112 -14.50 -10.31 -8.34
N TYR A 113 -14.18 -9.24 -9.09
CA TYR A 113 -13.89 -7.92 -8.51
C TYR A 113 -15.09 -7.31 -7.79
N GLU A 114 -16.30 -7.48 -8.32
CA GLU A 114 -17.54 -7.05 -7.67
C GLU A 114 -17.66 -7.69 -6.29
N TYR A 115 -17.52 -9.03 -6.24
CA TYR A 115 -17.54 -9.76 -4.98
C TYR A 115 -16.48 -9.23 -3.99
N MET A 116 -15.24 -9.10 -4.43
CA MET A 116 -14.14 -8.66 -3.57
C MET A 116 -14.32 -7.23 -3.04
N LEU A 117 -14.79 -6.31 -3.89
CA LEU A 117 -15.11 -4.95 -3.47
C LEU A 117 -16.22 -4.92 -2.42
N PHE A 118 -17.25 -5.73 -2.60
CA PHE A 118 -18.38 -5.78 -1.70
C PHE A 118 -18.02 -6.46 -0.38
N ASP A 119 -17.39 -7.62 -0.42
CA ASP A 119 -17.01 -8.42 0.75
C ASP A 119 -15.99 -7.68 1.62
N SER A 120 -14.95 -7.11 1.02
CA SER A 120 -13.95 -6.33 1.76
C SER A 120 -14.47 -5.01 2.31
N ARG A 121 -15.61 -4.52 1.80
CA ARG A 121 -16.14 -3.16 2.09
C ARG A 121 -15.09 -2.08 1.84
N ALA A 122 -14.29 -2.24 0.79
CA ALA A 122 -13.20 -1.35 0.47
C ALA A 122 -13.68 0.11 0.31
N ARG A 123 -12.98 1.03 0.96
CA ARG A 123 -13.26 2.47 0.88
C ARG A 123 -12.58 3.13 -0.32
N ALA A 124 -11.51 2.53 -0.82
CA ALA A 124 -10.84 2.96 -2.04
C ALA A 124 -10.49 1.77 -2.92
N LEU A 125 -10.54 1.99 -4.22
CA LEU A 125 -9.96 1.14 -5.26
C LEU A 125 -8.71 1.84 -5.78
N ILE A 126 -7.60 1.11 -5.81
CA ILE A 126 -6.36 1.55 -6.45
C ILE A 126 -6.10 0.60 -7.60
N VAL A 127 -6.15 1.10 -8.82
CA VAL A 127 -6.23 0.27 -10.03
C VAL A 127 -5.27 0.75 -11.10
N SER A 128 -4.59 -0.16 -11.78
CA SER A 128 -3.84 0.17 -13.00
C SER A 128 -4.80 0.56 -14.12
N GLU A 129 -4.44 1.57 -14.91
CA GLU A 129 -5.29 2.12 -15.98
C GLU A 129 -5.85 1.03 -16.90
N GLN A 130 -5.01 0.07 -17.27
CA GLN A 130 -5.39 -1.03 -18.17
C GLN A 130 -6.47 -1.95 -17.60
N LEU A 131 -6.67 -1.98 -16.28
CA LEU A 131 -7.70 -2.78 -15.61
C LEU A 131 -8.97 -1.97 -15.33
N LEU A 132 -8.93 -0.65 -15.48
CA LEU A 132 -10.03 0.24 -15.10
C LEU A 132 -11.33 -0.13 -15.83
N ALA A 133 -11.26 -0.55 -17.09
CA ALA A 133 -12.41 -0.95 -17.88
C ALA A 133 -13.22 -2.11 -17.23
N GLN A 134 -12.55 -3.02 -16.52
CA GLN A 134 -13.20 -4.13 -15.83
C GLN A 134 -13.94 -3.69 -14.55
N PHE A 135 -13.50 -2.58 -13.95
CA PHE A 135 -14.12 -2.01 -12.77
C PHE A 135 -15.21 -0.98 -13.12
N ALA A 136 -15.14 -0.34 -14.29
CA ALA A 136 -16.04 0.74 -14.67
C ALA A 136 -17.55 0.43 -14.45
N PRO A 137 -18.08 -0.77 -14.77
CA PRO A 137 -19.47 -1.12 -14.50
C PRO A 137 -19.82 -1.24 -13.01
N LEU A 138 -18.81 -1.44 -12.15
CA LEU A 138 -18.97 -1.71 -10.72
C LEU A 138 -18.94 -0.42 -9.87
N LEU A 139 -18.39 0.66 -10.41
CA LEU A 139 -18.16 1.89 -9.67
C LEU A 139 -19.44 2.68 -9.34
N PRO A 140 -20.42 2.80 -10.26
CA PRO A 140 -21.63 3.56 -9.99
C PRO A 140 -22.41 2.97 -8.80
N ASN A 141 -22.72 3.82 -7.82
CA ASN A 141 -23.54 3.47 -6.66
C ASN A 141 -22.97 2.36 -5.76
N HIS A 142 -21.67 2.07 -5.82
CA HIS A 142 -21.06 1.09 -4.91
C HIS A 142 -21.15 1.61 -3.45
N PRO A 143 -21.76 0.83 -2.52
CA PRO A 143 -22.17 1.36 -1.21
C PRO A 143 -21.02 1.79 -0.31
N PHE A 144 -19.85 1.18 -0.46
CA PHE A 144 -18.70 1.42 0.43
C PHE A 144 -17.61 2.28 -0.22
N LEU A 145 -17.45 2.20 -1.56
CA LEU A 145 -16.38 2.85 -2.29
C LEU A 145 -16.53 4.37 -2.29
N LYS A 146 -15.50 5.08 -1.85
CA LYS A 146 -15.47 6.55 -1.82
C LYS A 146 -14.44 7.14 -2.78
N HIS A 147 -13.41 6.38 -3.12
CA HIS A 147 -12.33 6.85 -3.96
C HIS A 147 -11.90 5.79 -4.97
N VAL A 148 -11.59 6.26 -6.18
CA VAL A 148 -10.91 5.48 -7.21
C VAL A 148 -9.62 6.22 -7.54
N ILE A 149 -8.49 5.51 -7.44
CA ILE A 149 -7.15 6.03 -7.70
C ILE A 149 -6.56 5.21 -8.83
N VAL A 150 -6.20 5.89 -9.92
CA VAL A 150 -5.68 5.24 -11.13
C VAL A 150 -4.16 5.40 -11.19
N SER A 151 -3.45 4.26 -11.29
CA SER A 151 -2.00 4.18 -11.50
C SER A 151 -1.68 4.16 -12.99
N SER A 152 -0.56 4.79 -13.36
CA SER A 152 0.05 4.68 -14.70
C SER A 152 -0.81 5.16 -15.86
N GLY A 153 -1.25 6.44 -15.86
CA GLY A 153 -1.95 6.99 -17.01
C GLY A 153 -2.81 8.19 -16.72
N GLY A 154 -3.78 8.42 -17.59
CA GLY A 154 -4.81 9.43 -17.42
C GLY A 154 -5.82 8.98 -16.36
N ALA A 155 -6.20 9.88 -15.48
CA ALA A 155 -7.11 9.54 -14.38
C ALA A 155 -8.56 9.24 -14.84
N SER A 156 -8.90 9.42 -16.12
CA SER A 156 -10.22 9.11 -16.69
C SER A 156 -11.41 9.58 -15.82
N GLY A 157 -11.30 10.78 -15.26
CA GLY A 157 -12.30 11.33 -14.32
C GLY A 157 -12.11 10.91 -12.85
N HIS A 158 -11.13 10.07 -12.54
CA HIS A 158 -10.77 9.62 -11.19
C HIS A 158 -9.52 10.35 -10.66
N LYS A 159 -9.06 10.00 -9.45
CA LYS A 159 -7.82 10.56 -8.90
C LYS A 159 -6.60 9.87 -9.55
N ALA A 160 -5.61 10.64 -9.98
CA ALA A 160 -4.35 10.05 -10.41
C ALA A 160 -3.48 9.66 -9.21
N PHE A 161 -2.81 8.51 -9.27
CA PHE A 161 -1.90 8.03 -8.23
C PHE A 161 -0.80 9.07 -7.93
N ARG A 162 -0.24 9.68 -8.97
CA ARG A 162 0.77 10.74 -8.85
C ARG A 162 0.28 11.97 -8.06
N ASP A 163 -1.02 12.29 -8.16
CA ASP A 163 -1.58 13.45 -7.45
C ASP A 163 -1.74 13.15 -5.96
N VAL A 164 -2.02 11.89 -5.59
CA VAL A 164 -2.02 11.44 -4.20
C VAL A 164 -0.60 11.55 -3.62
N LEU A 165 0.41 11.09 -4.35
CA LEU A 165 1.82 11.24 -3.96
C LEU A 165 2.23 12.71 -3.81
N ALA A 166 1.87 13.56 -4.78
CA ALA A 166 2.25 14.97 -4.78
C ALA A 166 1.67 15.76 -3.60
N LYS A 167 0.47 15.37 -3.13
CA LYS A 167 -0.20 15.99 -1.98
C LYS A 167 0.24 15.40 -0.64
N GLY A 168 0.86 14.23 -0.65
CA GLY A 168 1.31 13.56 0.56
C GLY A 168 2.60 14.14 1.12
N LEU A 169 2.82 13.92 2.40
CA LEU A 169 3.99 14.40 3.13
C LEU A 169 5.19 13.45 2.93
N PRO A 170 6.40 13.95 2.68
CA PRO A 170 7.61 13.14 2.54
C PRO A 170 8.03 12.49 3.86
N GLU A 171 7.63 13.05 4.99
CA GLU A 171 7.80 12.51 6.33
C GLU A 171 6.43 12.13 6.88
N PHE A 172 6.29 10.90 7.36
CA PHE A 172 5.02 10.37 7.84
C PHE A 172 5.25 9.33 8.93
N SER A 173 4.68 9.57 10.09
CA SER A 173 4.76 8.63 11.21
C SER A 173 3.84 7.43 10.98
N PRO A 174 4.30 6.20 11.29
CA PRO A 174 3.45 5.02 11.18
C PRO A 174 2.25 5.11 12.15
N ALA A 175 1.14 4.53 11.74
CA ALA A 175 -0.03 4.36 12.60
C ALA A 175 0.34 3.51 13.85
N PRO A 176 -0.32 3.72 14.99
CA PRO A 176 -0.05 2.98 16.23
C PRO A 176 -0.68 1.58 16.19
N THR A 177 -0.24 0.77 15.23
CA THR A 177 -0.67 -0.62 15.08
C THR A 177 0.07 -1.55 16.02
N THR A 178 -0.50 -2.72 16.25
CA THR A 178 0.10 -3.80 17.04
C THR A 178 0.37 -5.03 16.17
N CYS A 179 1.13 -5.98 16.69
CA CYS A 179 1.42 -7.25 15.99
C CYS A 179 0.17 -8.14 15.80
N ASP A 180 -0.93 -7.84 16.51
CA ASP A 180 -2.19 -8.58 16.42
C ASP A 180 -3.19 -7.94 15.44
N ASP A 181 -2.91 -6.73 14.96
CA ASP A 181 -3.79 -6.05 14.00
C ASP A 181 -3.64 -6.64 12.59
N PRO A 182 -4.74 -6.79 11.84
CA PRO A 182 -4.64 -7.18 10.44
C PRO A 182 -3.93 -6.10 9.63
N CYS A 183 -2.93 -6.49 8.84
CA CYS A 183 -2.19 -5.53 8.03
C CYS A 183 -2.39 -5.72 6.51
N PHE A 184 -2.96 -6.84 6.05
CA PHE A 184 -3.40 -7.10 4.66
C PHE A 184 -4.32 -8.32 4.57
#